data_649212af741528dbe35a6b468e75c82a
#
_entry.id   649212af741528dbe35a6b468e75c82a
#
_cell.length_a   1.000
_cell.length_b   1.000
_cell.length_c   1.000
_cell.angle_alpha   90.00
_cell.angle_beta   90.00
_cell.angle_gamma   90.00
#
_symmetry.space_group_name_H-M   'P 1'
#
loop_
_entity.id
_entity.type
_entity.pdbx_description
1 polymer ?
#
loop_
_entity_poly.entity_id
_entity_poly.type
_entity_poly.pdbx_seq_one_letter_code
_entity_poly.pdbx_strand_id
1 'polypeptide(L)'
;MEYQNNIFDDIRPYYDSEISSAMSRIAESPYFPKLASFVFPGSSVDEIREMILAIDNIYDFQFKVMHQANLRIIEESVTDFTYSGLDRIDPEKQYLYVSNHRDIMLDASLLQSVLVNHNYKTTEITFGANLMKGQLVIDVGKSNKMFKVERPGGSIKEFYKASKHLSDYIRMTLRDKKESIWIAQRNGRTKDGIDRTDQGIINMFRMSYDGDKVQSISELNIVPIAVSYEWEPCDLLKVLELYVSNHHTGTYVKKEGEDLNSILTGIIQPKGKVHFAICKPICIDELMPFSELPSNEFNRKVAGLIDQRICSEYVLTPNNYIAYDMLKGNEQYSSEYTPEEKLAFSRHLSSLNAYSETCDVEELKEILLGIYANPIESKNHFTQN
;
A
#
# COMPACT_ATOMS: atom_id res chain seq x y z
N MET A 1 11.91 -22.08 13.66
CA MET A 1 13.04 -21.65 14.50
C MET A 1 12.69 -20.28 15.04
N GLU A 2 12.42 -20.15 16.34
CA GLU A 2 12.34 -18.85 16.99
C GLU A 2 13.74 -18.23 16.93
N TYR A 3 13.89 -17.17 16.12
CA TYR A 3 15.12 -16.40 16.14
C TYR A 3 15.17 -15.64 17.47
N GLN A 4 15.97 -16.11 18.40
CA GLN A 4 16.23 -15.46 19.69
C GLN A 4 17.05 -14.17 19.50
N ASN A 5 16.60 -13.26 18.68
CA ASN A 5 17.19 -11.93 18.54
C ASN A 5 16.21 -10.89 19.04
N ASN A 6 16.19 -10.66 20.35
CA ASN A 6 15.42 -9.60 21.03
C ASN A 6 15.63 -8.18 20.47
N ILE A 7 16.58 -8.00 19.55
CA ILE A 7 16.88 -6.67 18.99
C ILE A 7 15.80 -6.09 18.07
N PHE A 8 14.87 -6.92 17.57
CA PHE A 8 13.76 -6.50 16.70
C PHE A 8 12.39 -6.67 17.35
N ASP A 9 12.30 -6.97 18.65
CA ASP A 9 11.03 -7.16 19.35
C ASP A 9 10.16 -5.91 19.33
N ASP A 10 10.75 -4.75 19.21
CA ASP A 10 10.10 -3.45 19.11
C ASP A 10 9.36 -3.23 17.80
N ILE A 11 9.75 -3.94 16.71
CA ILE A 11 9.16 -3.73 15.38
C ILE A 11 8.52 -4.99 14.78
N ARG A 12 9.03 -6.20 15.04
CA ARG A 12 8.62 -7.44 14.38
C ARG A 12 7.14 -7.80 14.53
N PRO A 13 6.56 -8.63 13.62
CA PRO A 13 5.30 -9.35 13.84
C PRO A 13 5.36 -10.28 15.07
N TYR A 14 4.24 -10.83 15.46
CA TYR A 14 4.22 -11.91 16.45
C TYR A 14 4.90 -13.17 15.92
N TYR A 15 5.39 -14.02 16.85
CA TYR A 15 5.70 -15.41 16.60
C TYR A 15 4.44 -16.27 16.82
N ASP A 16 4.42 -17.51 16.30
CA ASP A 16 3.28 -18.41 16.50
C ASP A 16 2.98 -18.63 18.00
N SER A 17 4.01 -18.67 18.84
CA SER A 17 3.85 -18.80 20.30
C SER A 17 3.09 -17.62 20.96
N GLU A 18 2.95 -16.47 20.28
CA GLU A 18 2.24 -15.29 20.78
C GLU A 18 0.79 -15.22 20.28
N ILE A 19 0.42 -16.03 19.26
CA ILE A 19 -0.86 -15.92 18.55
C ILE A 19 -2.05 -16.25 19.44
N SER A 20 -2.04 -17.36 20.18
CA SER A 20 -3.18 -17.72 21.04
C SER A 20 -3.55 -16.61 22.03
N SER A 21 -2.54 -15.93 22.60
CA SER A 21 -2.78 -14.81 23.50
C SER A 21 -3.37 -13.58 22.76
N ALA A 22 -2.93 -13.33 21.54
CA ALA A 22 -3.49 -12.27 20.71
C ALA A 22 -4.94 -12.56 20.32
N MET A 23 -5.25 -13.80 19.93
CA MET A 23 -6.60 -14.23 19.60
C MET A 23 -7.57 -14.09 20.77
N SER A 24 -7.13 -14.42 22.00
CA SER A 24 -7.94 -14.21 23.20
C SER A 24 -8.31 -12.71 23.36
N ARG A 25 -7.34 -11.81 23.24
CA ARG A 25 -7.59 -10.36 23.34
C ARG A 25 -8.46 -9.82 22.20
N ILE A 26 -8.31 -10.34 20.97
CA ILE A 26 -9.19 -10.00 19.83
C ILE A 26 -10.62 -10.44 20.12
N ALA A 27 -10.83 -11.67 20.59
CA ALA A 27 -12.14 -12.25 20.89
C ALA A 27 -12.85 -11.53 22.06
N GLU A 28 -12.11 -10.94 23.00
CA GLU A 28 -12.62 -10.14 24.13
C GLU A 28 -12.86 -8.66 23.77
N SER A 29 -12.39 -8.21 22.62
CA SER A 29 -12.54 -6.81 22.19
C SER A 29 -14.01 -6.42 22.04
N PRO A 30 -14.43 -5.22 22.52
CA PRO A 30 -15.79 -4.73 22.32
C PRO A 30 -16.15 -4.53 20.84
N TYR A 31 -15.17 -4.44 19.96
CA TYR A 31 -15.37 -4.33 18.51
C TYR A 31 -15.51 -5.68 17.82
N PHE A 32 -15.19 -6.79 18.51
CA PHE A 32 -15.20 -8.14 17.92
C PHE A 32 -16.53 -8.52 17.28
N PRO A 33 -17.71 -8.30 17.88
CA PRO A 33 -18.97 -8.69 17.26
C PRO A 33 -19.21 -7.99 15.90
N LYS A 34 -18.85 -6.72 15.80
CA LYS A 34 -18.99 -5.95 14.55
C LYS A 34 -18.03 -6.44 13.47
N LEU A 35 -16.79 -6.72 13.83
CA LEU A 35 -15.78 -7.25 12.90
C LEU A 35 -16.15 -8.67 12.43
N ALA A 36 -16.56 -9.55 13.35
CA ALA A 36 -17.00 -10.90 13.04
C ALA A 36 -18.18 -10.90 12.06
N SER A 37 -19.21 -10.08 12.32
CA SER A 37 -20.39 -9.97 11.43
C SER A 37 -20.05 -9.40 10.06
N PHE A 38 -19.03 -8.53 9.96
CA PHE A 38 -18.58 -8.01 8.67
C PHE A 38 -17.84 -9.07 7.85
N VAL A 39 -16.89 -9.75 8.48
CA VAL A 39 -16.04 -10.74 7.78
C VAL A 39 -16.81 -12.02 7.46
N PHE A 40 -17.71 -12.47 8.35
CA PHE A 40 -18.43 -13.72 8.26
C PHE A 40 -19.96 -13.50 8.36
N PRO A 41 -20.56 -12.86 7.34
CA PRO A 41 -22.02 -12.67 7.35
C PRO A 41 -22.73 -14.02 7.32
N GLY A 42 -23.69 -14.22 8.19
CA GLY A 42 -24.47 -15.45 8.29
C GLY A 42 -23.97 -16.45 9.33
N SER A 43 -22.81 -16.25 9.94
CA SER A 43 -22.34 -17.00 11.11
C SER A 43 -22.66 -16.26 12.40
N SER A 44 -22.92 -16.99 13.49
CA SER A 44 -23.11 -16.38 14.79
C SER A 44 -21.77 -15.82 15.35
N VAL A 45 -21.86 -14.78 16.16
CA VAL A 45 -20.67 -14.21 16.80
C VAL A 45 -19.95 -15.23 17.69
N ASP A 46 -20.69 -16.16 18.31
CA ASP A 46 -20.12 -17.17 19.20
C ASP A 46 -19.36 -18.25 18.39
N GLU A 47 -19.89 -18.72 17.26
CA GLU A 47 -19.18 -19.62 16.34
C GLU A 47 -17.86 -19.01 15.86
N ILE A 48 -17.88 -17.72 15.48
CA ILE A 48 -16.66 -17.04 15.06
C ILE A 48 -15.69 -16.86 16.22
N ARG A 49 -16.19 -16.61 17.43
CA ARG A 49 -15.36 -16.53 18.64
C ARG A 49 -14.64 -17.85 18.92
N GLU A 50 -15.34 -18.97 18.84
CA GLU A 50 -14.74 -20.29 18.99
C GLU A 50 -13.67 -20.54 17.92
N MET A 51 -13.95 -20.22 16.66
CA MET A 51 -12.98 -20.32 15.55
C MET A 51 -11.72 -19.48 15.82
N ILE A 52 -11.87 -18.22 16.24
CA ILE A 52 -10.74 -17.33 16.54
C ILE A 52 -9.91 -17.89 17.70
N LEU A 53 -10.54 -18.34 18.78
CA LEU A 53 -9.84 -18.90 19.94
C LEU A 53 -9.09 -20.21 19.64
N ALA A 54 -9.46 -20.92 18.58
CA ALA A 54 -8.78 -22.12 18.12
C ALA A 54 -7.54 -21.85 17.23
N ILE A 55 -7.27 -20.58 16.88
CA ILE A 55 -6.11 -20.20 16.07
C ILE A 55 -4.88 -20.05 16.98
N ASP A 56 -3.80 -20.75 16.65
CA ASP A 56 -2.55 -20.79 17.41
C ASP A 56 -1.30 -20.46 16.59
N ASN A 57 -1.47 -20.12 15.31
CA ASN A 57 -0.37 -19.77 14.41
C ASN A 57 -0.77 -18.69 13.40
N ILE A 58 0.23 -18.02 12.85
CA ILE A 58 0.08 -16.88 11.91
C ILE A 58 -0.62 -17.31 10.62
N TYR A 59 -0.26 -18.48 10.07
CA TYR A 59 -0.81 -18.95 8.81
C TYR A 59 -2.33 -19.11 8.90
N ASP A 60 -2.81 -19.73 9.97
CA ASP A 60 -4.24 -19.91 10.21
C ASP A 60 -4.97 -18.58 10.36
N PHE A 61 -4.38 -17.61 11.07
CA PHE A 61 -4.96 -16.28 11.19
C PHE A 61 -5.04 -15.59 9.81
N GLN A 62 -3.96 -15.64 9.03
CA GLN A 62 -3.96 -15.03 7.70
C GLN A 62 -4.95 -15.71 6.76
N PHE A 63 -5.04 -17.04 6.77
CA PHE A 63 -5.90 -17.77 5.83
C PHE A 63 -7.36 -17.79 6.26
N LYS A 64 -7.64 -18.08 7.55
CA LYS A 64 -9.00 -18.24 8.07
C LYS A 64 -9.68 -16.89 8.37
N VAL A 65 -8.93 -15.81 8.59
CA VAL A 65 -9.48 -14.49 8.97
C VAL A 65 -9.18 -13.42 7.94
N MET A 66 -7.90 -13.10 7.71
CA MET A 66 -7.53 -11.96 6.87
C MET A 66 -7.86 -12.18 5.39
N HIS A 67 -7.64 -13.41 4.89
CA HIS A 67 -8.02 -13.75 3.53
C HIS A 67 -9.55 -13.68 3.34
N GLN A 68 -10.34 -14.15 4.32
CA GLN A 68 -11.80 -14.03 4.26
C GLN A 68 -12.25 -12.56 4.30
N ALA A 69 -11.59 -11.73 5.12
CA ALA A 69 -11.85 -10.29 5.14
C ALA A 69 -11.57 -9.65 3.77
N ASN A 70 -10.47 -10.02 3.12
CA ASN A 70 -10.15 -9.54 1.77
C ASN A 70 -11.17 -10.00 0.74
N LEU A 71 -11.58 -11.27 0.76
CA LEU A 71 -12.62 -11.78 -0.15
C LEU A 71 -13.94 -11.01 0.04
N ARG A 72 -14.31 -10.73 1.29
CA ARG A 72 -15.50 -9.92 1.59
C ARG A 72 -15.39 -8.50 1.04
N ILE A 73 -14.24 -7.84 1.21
CA ILE A 73 -14.01 -6.50 0.67
C ILE A 73 -14.09 -6.51 -0.87
N ILE A 74 -13.49 -7.51 -1.52
CA ILE A 74 -13.56 -7.66 -2.98
C ILE A 74 -15.00 -7.85 -3.42
N GLU A 75 -15.76 -8.77 -2.81
CA GLU A 75 -17.15 -9.04 -3.13
C GLU A 75 -18.05 -7.81 -3.01
N GLU A 76 -17.85 -7.00 -1.96
CA GLU A 76 -18.73 -5.86 -1.66
C GLU A 76 -18.37 -4.59 -2.44
N SER A 77 -17.14 -4.45 -2.89
CA SER A 77 -16.66 -3.14 -3.34
C SER A 77 -15.89 -3.15 -4.67
N VAL A 78 -15.58 -4.32 -5.23
CA VAL A 78 -14.81 -4.47 -6.47
C VAL A 78 -15.66 -5.17 -7.52
N THR A 79 -15.76 -4.59 -8.72
CA THR A 79 -16.53 -5.17 -9.82
C THR A 79 -15.72 -6.15 -10.67
N ASP A 80 -14.40 -5.93 -10.74
CA ASP A 80 -13.47 -6.80 -11.46
C ASP A 80 -12.09 -6.75 -10.78
N PHE A 81 -11.65 -7.88 -10.25
CA PHE A 81 -10.38 -8.03 -9.55
C PHE A 81 -9.40 -8.83 -10.40
N THR A 82 -8.41 -8.16 -10.96
CA THR A 82 -7.46 -8.75 -11.89
C THR A 82 -6.01 -8.58 -11.45
N TYR A 83 -5.13 -9.39 -12.01
CA TYR A 83 -3.68 -9.30 -11.76
C TYR A 83 -2.90 -9.75 -13.01
N SER A 84 -1.61 -9.39 -13.06
CA SER A 84 -0.69 -9.80 -14.12
C SER A 84 0.72 -9.99 -13.58
N GLY A 85 1.58 -10.71 -14.33
CA GLY A 85 3.02 -10.81 -14.06
C GLY A 85 3.42 -11.79 -12.96
N LEU A 86 2.54 -12.68 -12.48
CA LEU A 86 2.92 -13.75 -11.55
C LEU A 86 3.99 -14.69 -12.10
N ASP A 87 4.03 -14.88 -13.39
CA ASP A 87 5.06 -15.65 -14.12
C ASP A 87 6.46 -15.02 -14.08
N ARG A 88 6.58 -13.79 -13.62
CA ARG A 88 7.83 -13.04 -13.47
C ARG A 88 8.55 -13.31 -12.17
N ILE A 89 7.88 -13.95 -11.21
CA ILE A 89 8.41 -14.27 -9.89
C ILE A 89 8.39 -15.77 -9.63
N ASP A 90 9.34 -16.20 -8.79
CA ASP A 90 9.52 -17.60 -8.40
C ASP A 90 8.97 -17.80 -6.97
N PRO A 91 8.04 -18.72 -6.72
CA PRO A 91 7.45 -18.94 -5.40
C PRO A 91 8.46 -19.36 -4.33
N GLU A 92 9.62 -19.89 -4.72
CA GLU A 92 10.67 -20.32 -3.78
C GLU A 92 11.65 -19.21 -3.41
N LYS A 93 11.57 -18.04 -4.08
CA LYS A 93 12.43 -16.88 -3.79
C LYS A 93 11.75 -15.88 -2.88
N GLN A 94 12.57 -15.10 -2.20
CA GLN A 94 12.13 -13.98 -1.37
C GLN A 94 12.34 -12.67 -2.13
N TYR A 95 11.35 -11.79 -2.02
CA TYR A 95 11.30 -10.52 -2.72
C TYR A 95 10.97 -9.37 -1.77
N LEU A 96 11.56 -8.21 -2.06
CA LEU A 96 11.10 -6.94 -1.53
C LEU A 96 10.11 -6.34 -2.54
N TYR A 97 8.81 -6.50 -2.30
CA TYR A 97 7.76 -5.89 -3.11
C TYR A 97 7.63 -4.41 -2.77
N VAL A 98 7.96 -3.54 -3.72
CA VAL A 98 7.87 -2.08 -3.57
C VAL A 98 6.68 -1.58 -4.39
N SER A 99 5.64 -1.11 -3.71
CA SER A 99 4.36 -0.77 -4.34
C SER A 99 4.11 0.73 -4.35
N ASN A 100 3.43 1.24 -5.38
CA ASN A 100 2.73 2.51 -5.23
C ASN A 100 1.73 2.40 -4.08
N HIS A 101 1.33 3.52 -3.50
CA HIS A 101 0.56 3.52 -2.25
C HIS A 101 -0.68 4.39 -2.38
N ARG A 102 -1.80 3.76 -2.67
CA ARG A 102 -3.10 4.39 -2.93
C ARG A 102 -4.04 4.30 -1.72
N ASP A 103 -4.01 3.16 -1.01
CA ASP A 103 -4.84 2.92 0.18
C ASP A 103 -3.98 2.51 1.38
N ILE A 104 -4.43 2.83 2.61
CA ILE A 104 -3.67 2.54 3.84
C ILE A 104 -3.51 1.03 4.05
N MET A 105 -4.57 0.25 3.77
CA MET A 105 -4.64 -1.18 4.07
C MET A 105 -4.68 -2.05 2.83
N LEU A 106 -5.42 -1.61 1.80
CA LEU A 106 -5.82 -2.50 0.72
C LEU A 106 -4.70 -2.84 -0.24
N ASP A 107 -3.75 -1.91 -0.48
CA ASP A 107 -2.64 -2.19 -1.40
C ASP A 107 -1.82 -3.40 -0.93
N ALA A 108 -1.49 -3.45 0.35
CA ALA A 108 -0.77 -4.58 0.95
C ALA A 108 -1.68 -5.81 1.10
N SER A 109 -2.90 -5.62 1.59
CA SER A 109 -3.81 -6.70 1.97
C SER A 109 -4.33 -7.48 0.76
N LEU A 110 -4.73 -6.79 -0.31
CA LEU A 110 -5.25 -7.44 -1.52
C LEU A 110 -4.13 -8.16 -2.31
N LEU A 111 -2.88 -7.67 -2.25
CA LEU A 111 -1.74 -8.42 -2.79
C LEU A 111 -1.59 -9.78 -2.12
N GLN A 112 -1.83 -9.88 -0.79
CA GLN A 112 -1.77 -11.17 -0.10
C GLN A 112 -2.79 -12.16 -0.67
N SER A 113 -3.99 -11.69 -1.05
CA SER A 113 -5.00 -12.55 -1.70
C SER A 113 -4.54 -13.03 -3.08
N VAL A 114 -3.88 -12.18 -3.87
CA VAL A 114 -3.29 -12.61 -5.15
C VAL A 114 -2.24 -13.69 -4.91
N LEU A 115 -1.35 -13.52 -3.94
CA LEU A 115 -0.29 -14.47 -3.63
C LEU A 115 -0.86 -15.82 -3.14
N VAL A 116 -1.76 -15.78 -2.16
CA VAL A 116 -2.38 -16.99 -1.57
C VAL A 116 -3.14 -17.81 -2.59
N ASN A 117 -3.94 -17.16 -3.45
CA ASN A 117 -4.73 -17.83 -4.47
C ASN A 117 -3.87 -18.57 -5.52
N HIS A 118 -2.57 -18.30 -5.56
CA HIS A 118 -1.61 -18.91 -6.49
C HIS A 118 -0.51 -19.72 -5.79
N ASN A 119 -0.74 -20.09 -4.54
CA ASN A 119 0.19 -20.90 -3.74
C ASN A 119 1.54 -20.21 -3.45
N TYR A 120 1.59 -18.88 -3.49
CA TYR A 120 2.72 -18.13 -2.97
C TYR A 120 2.56 -17.89 -1.47
N LYS A 121 3.68 -17.80 -0.76
CA LYS A 121 3.67 -17.35 0.63
C LYS A 121 3.24 -15.89 0.73
N THR A 122 2.54 -15.55 1.79
CA THR A 122 2.25 -14.16 2.15
C THR A 122 3.53 -13.43 2.54
N THR A 123 3.50 -12.09 2.48
CA THR A 123 4.64 -11.26 2.87
C THR A 123 4.53 -10.77 4.30
N GLU A 124 5.64 -10.36 4.89
CA GLU A 124 5.59 -9.37 5.96
C GLU A 124 5.21 -8.00 5.37
N ILE A 125 4.51 -7.19 6.16
CA ILE A 125 3.91 -5.94 5.67
C ILE A 125 4.39 -4.76 6.53
N THR A 126 4.91 -3.71 5.90
CA THR A 126 5.24 -2.48 6.61
C THR A 126 3.99 -1.77 7.12
N PHE A 127 3.98 -1.33 8.37
CA PHE A 127 2.88 -0.58 8.94
C PHE A 127 3.39 0.60 9.79
N GLY A 128 2.91 1.80 9.50
CA GLY A 128 3.38 3.01 10.21
C GLY A 128 3.05 2.99 11.70
N ALA A 129 4.03 3.34 12.54
CA ALA A 129 3.86 3.38 14.01
C ALA A 129 2.68 4.28 14.46
N ASN A 130 2.37 5.33 13.70
CA ASN A 130 1.23 6.20 13.96
C ASN A 130 -0.13 5.52 13.84
N LEU A 131 -0.21 4.43 13.04
CA LEU A 131 -1.43 3.65 12.81
C LEU A 131 -1.53 2.47 13.80
N MET A 132 -0.43 1.99 14.35
CA MET A 132 -0.36 0.84 15.25
C MET A 132 -0.71 1.26 16.69
N LYS A 133 -1.93 1.78 16.86
CA LYS A 133 -2.44 2.29 18.13
C LYS A 133 -3.63 1.49 18.62
N GLY A 134 -3.65 1.21 19.93
CA GLY A 134 -4.68 0.38 20.56
C GLY A 134 -4.42 -1.12 20.39
N GLN A 135 -4.74 -1.89 21.43
CA GLN A 135 -4.36 -3.31 21.50
C GLN A 135 -4.94 -4.14 20.37
N LEU A 136 -6.19 -3.91 19.99
CA LEU A 136 -6.84 -4.64 18.89
C LEU A 136 -6.08 -4.45 17.55
N VAL A 137 -5.69 -3.21 17.22
CA VAL A 137 -4.96 -2.93 15.97
C VAL A 137 -3.58 -3.56 16.00
N ILE A 138 -2.90 -3.55 17.15
CA ILE A 138 -1.62 -4.20 17.36
C ILE A 138 -1.75 -5.72 17.18
N ASP A 139 -2.75 -6.34 17.82
CA ASP A 139 -2.95 -7.78 17.77
C ASP A 139 -3.31 -8.26 16.37
N VAL A 140 -4.24 -7.60 15.70
CA VAL A 140 -4.59 -7.91 14.30
C VAL A 140 -3.39 -7.68 13.38
N GLY A 141 -2.71 -6.55 13.50
CA GLY A 141 -1.58 -6.21 12.64
C GLY A 141 -0.41 -7.19 12.80
N LYS A 142 0.06 -7.41 14.03
CA LYS A 142 1.18 -8.32 14.29
C LYS A 142 0.86 -9.78 14.00
N SER A 143 -0.39 -10.23 14.19
CA SER A 143 -0.83 -11.56 13.78
C SER A 143 -0.93 -11.69 12.25
N ASN A 144 -1.09 -10.59 11.52
CA ASN A 144 -1.10 -10.54 10.06
C ASN A 144 0.29 -10.22 9.46
N LYS A 145 1.37 -10.62 10.11
CA LYS A 145 2.75 -10.34 9.67
C LYS A 145 3.08 -8.85 9.48
N MET A 146 2.34 -7.92 10.11
CA MET A 146 2.70 -6.51 10.03
C MET A 146 3.84 -6.18 10.99
N PHE A 147 4.85 -5.47 10.49
CA PHE A 147 5.93 -4.93 11.31
C PHE A 147 5.94 -3.40 11.29
N LYS A 148 6.35 -2.85 12.43
CA LYS A 148 6.24 -1.42 12.70
C LYS A 148 7.36 -0.63 12.04
N VAL A 149 6.99 0.44 11.33
CA VAL A 149 7.93 1.43 10.79
C VAL A 149 7.85 2.69 11.65
N GLU A 150 8.94 2.95 12.37
CA GLU A 150 9.08 4.17 13.17
C GLU A 150 9.30 5.40 12.28
N ARG A 151 8.65 6.49 12.66
CA ARG A 151 8.82 7.81 12.05
C ARG A 151 9.22 8.79 13.13
N PRO A 152 10.49 8.73 13.59
CA PRO A 152 10.90 9.62 14.66
C PRO A 152 10.83 11.08 14.21
N GLY A 153 10.04 11.87 14.91
CA GLY A 153 9.94 13.33 14.73
C GLY A 153 11.08 14.10 15.44
N GLY A 154 12.16 13.42 15.75
CA GLY A 154 13.26 13.94 16.57
C GLY A 154 14.48 14.39 15.75
N SER A 155 15.66 14.13 16.30
CA SER A 155 16.92 14.50 15.70
C SER A 155 17.28 13.67 14.47
N ILE A 156 18.17 14.18 13.61
CA ILE A 156 18.75 13.45 12.46
C ILE A 156 19.37 12.12 12.93
N LYS A 157 19.95 12.10 14.14
CA LYS A 157 20.56 10.90 14.72
C LYS A 157 19.52 9.81 15.04
N GLU A 158 18.37 10.19 15.57
CA GLU A 158 17.26 9.25 15.86
C GLU A 158 16.66 8.70 14.56
N PHE A 159 16.46 9.57 13.57
CA PHE A 159 16.01 9.16 12.24
C PHE A 159 16.99 8.16 11.60
N TYR A 160 18.31 8.46 11.66
CA TYR A 160 19.34 7.56 11.13
C TYR A 160 19.31 6.20 11.83
N LYS A 161 19.23 6.19 13.18
CA LYS A 161 19.18 4.95 13.97
C LYS A 161 17.96 4.09 13.62
N ALA A 162 16.78 4.70 13.54
CA ALA A 162 15.54 4.00 13.18
C ALA A 162 15.58 3.46 11.74
N SER A 163 16.09 4.24 10.79
CA SER A 163 16.24 3.82 9.39
C SER A 163 17.23 2.67 9.24
N LYS A 164 18.37 2.72 9.98
CA LYS A 164 19.33 1.61 9.97
C LYS A 164 18.74 0.35 10.59
N HIS A 165 18.03 0.46 11.72
CA HIS A 165 17.37 -0.66 12.38
C HIS A 165 16.32 -1.32 11.46
N LEU A 166 15.53 -0.52 10.75
CA LEU A 166 14.59 -1.01 9.74
C LEU A 166 15.32 -1.71 8.59
N SER A 167 16.41 -1.13 8.09
CA SER A 167 17.24 -1.73 7.03
C SER A 167 17.84 -3.09 7.46
N ASP A 168 18.35 -3.18 8.69
CA ASP A 168 18.85 -4.43 9.27
C ASP A 168 17.73 -5.49 9.35
N TYR A 169 16.53 -5.09 9.77
CA TYR A 169 15.36 -5.98 9.84
C TYR A 169 14.95 -6.51 8.47
N ILE A 170 14.85 -5.64 7.46
CA ILE A 170 14.49 -6.02 6.08
C ILE A 170 15.48 -7.09 5.56
N ARG A 171 16.80 -6.88 5.71
CA ARG A 171 17.79 -7.86 5.24
C ARG A 171 17.71 -9.17 5.99
N MET A 172 17.59 -9.13 7.33
CA MET A 172 17.42 -10.32 8.14
C MET A 172 16.15 -11.09 7.72
N THR A 173 15.06 -10.41 7.49
CA THR A 173 13.79 -11.04 7.07
C THR A 173 13.93 -11.74 5.71
N LEU A 174 14.48 -11.07 4.70
CA LEU A 174 14.69 -11.66 3.37
C LEU A 174 15.71 -12.80 3.40
N ARG A 175 16.85 -12.60 4.06
CA ARG A 175 17.99 -13.51 3.98
C ARG A 175 17.89 -14.68 4.96
N ASP A 176 17.50 -14.40 6.23
CA ASP A 176 17.63 -15.35 7.33
C ASP A 176 16.26 -15.99 7.67
N LYS A 177 15.20 -15.19 7.75
CA LYS A 177 13.82 -15.70 7.93
C LYS A 177 13.23 -16.34 6.68
N LYS A 178 13.78 -16.02 5.50
CA LYS A 178 13.25 -16.48 4.21
C LYS A 178 11.78 -16.09 4.02
N GLU A 179 11.46 -14.84 4.36
CA GLU A 179 10.15 -14.23 4.16
C GLU A 179 10.27 -13.05 3.19
N SER A 180 9.29 -12.89 2.30
CA SER A 180 9.15 -11.72 1.46
C SER A 180 8.56 -10.55 2.23
N ILE A 181 8.77 -9.33 1.75
CA ILE A 181 8.29 -8.09 2.39
C ILE A 181 7.52 -7.25 1.38
N TRP A 182 6.40 -6.67 1.82
CA TRP A 182 5.74 -5.56 1.14
C TRP A 182 6.08 -4.24 1.81
N ILE A 183 6.47 -3.25 1.00
CA ILE A 183 6.73 -1.88 1.43
C ILE A 183 6.18 -0.88 0.41
N ALA A 184 5.63 0.24 0.89
CA ALA A 184 5.25 1.35 0.02
C ALA A 184 6.47 2.07 -0.54
N GLN A 185 6.40 2.54 -1.80
CA GLN A 185 7.48 3.27 -2.47
C GLN A 185 7.78 4.66 -1.85
N ARG A 186 6.91 5.15 -0.98
CA ARG A 186 7.02 6.46 -0.35
C ARG A 186 6.39 6.50 1.04
N ASN A 187 6.73 7.54 1.78
CA ASN A 187 6.07 7.81 3.04
C ASN A 187 4.67 8.40 2.81
N GLY A 188 3.64 7.68 3.27
CA GLY A 188 2.24 8.06 3.10
C GLY A 188 1.69 7.76 1.69
N ARG A 189 0.36 7.82 1.57
CA ARG A 189 -0.35 7.54 0.31
C ARG A 189 -0.09 8.61 -0.74
N THR A 190 -0.08 8.21 -2.00
CA THR A 190 -0.24 9.12 -3.14
C THR A 190 -1.62 9.76 -3.06
N LYS A 191 -1.69 11.10 -3.12
CA LYS A 191 -2.94 11.86 -3.03
C LYS A 191 -3.28 12.55 -4.33
N ASP A 192 -2.26 12.96 -5.07
CA ASP A 192 -2.35 13.70 -6.33
C ASP A 192 -2.37 12.82 -7.59
N GLY A 193 -2.36 11.50 -7.41
CA GLY A 193 -2.30 10.55 -8.54
C GLY A 193 -0.91 10.37 -9.15
N ILE A 194 0.13 11.05 -8.63
CA ILE A 194 1.50 10.95 -9.13
C ILE A 194 2.30 9.99 -8.26
N ASP A 195 2.59 8.82 -8.81
CA ASP A 195 3.38 7.79 -8.13
C ASP A 195 4.88 8.09 -8.31
N ARG A 196 5.55 8.39 -7.20
CA ARG A 196 7.00 8.64 -7.16
C ARG A 196 7.64 7.93 -5.98
N THR A 197 8.74 7.25 -6.26
CA THR A 197 9.55 6.59 -5.23
C THR A 197 10.38 7.61 -4.46
N ASP A 198 10.28 7.58 -3.13
CA ASP A 198 11.11 8.40 -2.26
C ASP A 198 12.55 7.88 -2.26
N GLN A 199 13.51 8.74 -2.61
CA GLN A 199 14.92 8.41 -2.58
C GLN A 199 15.41 8.04 -1.18
N GLY A 200 14.75 8.55 -0.13
CA GLY A 200 15.03 8.19 1.26
C GLY A 200 14.82 6.71 1.55
N ILE A 201 13.82 6.09 0.89
CA ILE A 201 13.57 4.65 1.00
C ILE A 201 14.72 3.86 0.37
N ILE A 202 15.20 4.25 -0.82
CA ILE A 202 16.35 3.61 -1.47
C ILE A 202 17.60 3.76 -0.62
N ASN A 203 17.80 4.93 -0.03
CA ASN A 203 18.92 5.14 0.91
C ASN A 203 18.79 4.21 2.12
N MET A 204 17.62 4.11 2.74
CA MET A 204 17.33 3.23 3.86
C MET A 204 17.62 1.75 3.50
N PHE A 205 17.22 1.26 2.34
CA PHE A 205 17.50 -0.10 1.88
C PHE A 205 18.99 -0.44 1.89
N ARG A 206 19.86 0.55 1.70
CA ARG A 206 21.32 0.37 1.63
C ARG A 206 22.05 0.48 2.98
N MET A 207 21.39 1.08 4.00
CA MET A 207 22.08 1.47 5.25
C MET A 207 22.68 0.31 6.05
N SER A 208 22.17 -0.90 5.88
CA SER A 208 22.63 -2.10 6.57
C SER A 208 23.64 -2.94 5.77
N TYR A 209 24.09 -2.46 4.62
CA TYR A 209 25.03 -3.18 3.76
C TYR A 209 26.40 -2.51 3.75
N ASP A 210 27.42 -3.25 4.20
CA ASP A 210 28.80 -2.78 4.24
C ASP A 210 29.55 -3.23 2.97
N GLY A 211 29.24 -2.63 1.82
CA GLY A 211 29.85 -3.03 0.57
C GLY A 211 29.42 -2.21 -0.63
N ASP A 212 29.49 -2.83 -1.79
CA ASP A 212 29.12 -2.19 -3.06
C ASP A 212 27.65 -1.81 -3.11
N LYS A 213 27.36 -0.61 -3.63
CA LYS A 213 25.99 -0.06 -3.69
C LYS A 213 25.08 -0.82 -4.65
N VAL A 214 25.60 -1.38 -5.72
CA VAL A 214 24.84 -2.19 -6.70
C VAL A 214 24.40 -3.47 -6.01
N GLN A 215 25.34 -4.16 -5.35
CA GLN A 215 25.06 -5.38 -4.61
C GLN A 215 24.07 -5.14 -3.49
N SER A 216 24.17 -3.99 -2.80
CA SER A 216 23.27 -3.63 -1.70
C SER A 216 21.79 -3.58 -2.11
N ILE A 217 21.48 -3.24 -3.35
CA ILE A 217 20.13 -3.22 -3.91
C ILE A 217 19.79 -4.57 -4.55
N SER A 218 20.73 -5.15 -5.31
CA SER A 218 20.49 -6.41 -6.02
C SER A 218 20.08 -7.56 -5.11
N GLU A 219 20.67 -7.67 -3.91
CA GLU A 219 20.36 -8.73 -2.93
C GLU A 219 18.94 -8.64 -2.35
N LEU A 220 18.27 -7.50 -2.48
CA LEU A 220 16.90 -7.33 -1.98
C LEU A 220 15.86 -7.94 -2.92
N ASN A 221 16.24 -8.33 -4.14
CA ASN A 221 15.32 -8.84 -5.15
C ASN A 221 14.06 -7.95 -5.29
N ILE A 222 14.27 -6.66 -5.57
CA ILE A 222 13.15 -5.71 -5.63
C ILE A 222 12.22 -6.04 -6.78
N VAL A 223 10.93 -6.22 -6.46
CA VAL A 223 9.83 -6.37 -7.41
C VAL A 223 8.88 -5.20 -7.23
N PRO A 224 8.82 -4.25 -8.18
CA PRO A 224 7.83 -3.20 -8.14
C PRO A 224 6.42 -3.77 -8.35
N ILE A 225 5.43 -3.21 -7.64
CA ILE A 225 4.02 -3.57 -7.77
C ILE A 225 3.24 -2.31 -8.18
N ALA A 226 2.49 -2.40 -9.27
CA ALA A 226 1.57 -1.34 -9.66
C ALA A 226 0.14 -1.73 -9.28
N VAL A 227 -0.46 -0.94 -8.41
CA VAL A 227 -1.87 -1.09 -8.02
C VAL A 227 -2.69 0.00 -8.71
N SER A 228 -3.74 -0.40 -9.39
CA SER A 228 -4.66 0.48 -10.11
C SER A 228 -6.08 0.30 -9.59
N TYR A 229 -6.76 1.40 -9.31
CA TYR A 229 -8.16 1.43 -8.88
C TYR A 229 -8.97 2.27 -9.88
N GLU A 230 -10.14 1.79 -10.31
CA GLU A 230 -11.04 2.57 -11.15
C GLU A 230 -11.62 3.76 -10.39
N TRP A 231 -12.05 3.54 -9.13
CA TRP A 231 -12.37 4.58 -8.18
C TRP A 231 -11.27 4.66 -7.14
N GLU A 232 -10.55 5.76 -7.14
CA GLU A 232 -9.41 5.99 -6.26
C GLU A 232 -9.83 5.92 -4.78
N PRO A 233 -9.21 5.07 -3.94
CA PRO A 233 -9.60 4.96 -2.54
C PRO A 233 -9.48 6.29 -1.79
N CYS A 234 -10.55 6.67 -1.07
CA CYS A 234 -10.61 7.90 -0.29
C CYS A 234 -10.39 9.18 -1.12
N ASP A 235 -10.75 9.21 -2.38
CA ASP A 235 -10.49 10.33 -3.29
C ASP A 235 -11.02 11.67 -2.76
N LEU A 236 -12.27 11.74 -2.30
CA LEU A 236 -12.83 12.97 -1.71
C LEU A 236 -12.07 13.42 -0.45
N LEU A 237 -11.61 12.48 0.39
CA LEU A 237 -10.77 12.80 1.55
C LEU A 237 -9.39 13.33 1.11
N LYS A 238 -8.82 12.75 0.04
CA LYS A 238 -7.57 13.22 -0.56
C LYS A 238 -7.71 14.62 -1.14
N VAL A 239 -8.81 14.89 -1.83
CA VAL A 239 -9.13 16.25 -2.36
C VAL A 239 -9.13 17.27 -1.23
N LEU A 240 -9.86 17.02 -0.15
CA LEU A 240 -9.94 17.93 0.99
C LEU A 240 -8.58 18.14 1.66
N GLU A 241 -7.79 17.06 1.82
CA GLU A 241 -6.45 17.17 2.40
C GLU A 241 -5.51 17.99 1.50
N LEU A 242 -5.58 17.82 0.18
CA LEU A 242 -4.79 18.61 -0.79
C LEU A 242 -5.23 20.06 -0.80
N TYR A 243 -6.53 20.31 -0.84
CA TYR A 243 -7.08 21.68 -0.79
C TYR A 243 -6.59 22.43 0.44
N VAL A 244 -6.74 21.84 1.62
CA VAL A 244 -6.25 22.45 2.87
C VAL A 244 -4.73 22.65 2.84
N SER A 245 -3.98 21.68 2.30
CA SER A 245 -2.51 21.78 2.19
C SER A 245 -2.06 22.92 1.26
N ASN A 246 -2.81 23.18 0.19
CA ASN A 246 -2.51 24.27 -0.75
C ASN A 246 -2.77 25.67 -0.15
N HIS A 247 -3.77 25.77 0.75
CA HIS A 247 -4.19 27.05 1.35
C HIS A 247 -3.50 27.39 2.66
N HIS A 248 -2.81 26.42 3.29
CA HIS A 248 -2.11 26.66 4.54
C HIS A 248 -0.58 26.66 4.34
N THR A 249 0.07 27.68 4.88
CA THR A 249 1.54 27.76 4.97
C THR A 249 2.03 26.81 6.05
N GLY A 250 2.19 25.52 5.73
CA GLY A 250 2.69 24.51 6.66
C GLY A 250 2.33 23.09 6.26
N THR A 251 2.85 22.15 7.02
CA THR A 251 2.51 20.74 6.83
C THR A 251 1.09 20.47 7.34
N TYR A 252 0.27 19.79 6.56
CA TYR A 252 -1.05 19.33 6.99
C TYR A 252 -0.94 18.49 8.27
N VAL A 253 -1.69 18.89 9.30
CA VAL A 253 -1.73 18.18 10.58
C VAL A 253 -3.03 17.40 10.65
N LYS A 254 -2.92 16.09 10.64
CA LYS A 254 -4.08 15.19 10.74
C LYS A 254 -4.77 15.32 12.08
N LYS A 255 -6.10 15.33 12.06
CA LYS A 255 -6.94 15.27 13.25
C LYS A 255 -6.95 13.86 13.84
N GLU A 256 -7.27 13.77 15.12
CA GLU A 256 -7.49 12.47 15.77
C GLU A 256 -8.61 11.69 15.07
N GLY A 257 -8.40 10.40 14.82
CA GLY A 257 -9.34 9.53 14.12
C GLY A 257 -9.35 9.62 12.59
N GLU A 258 -8.64 10.55 11.98
CA GLU A 258 -8.65 10.75 10.52
C GLU A 258 -8.08 9.56 9.75
N ASP A 259 -7.00 8.93 10.26
CA ASP A 259 -6.45 7.72 9.67
C ASP A 259 -7.44 6.55 9.76
N LEU A 260 -8.14 6.40 10.89
CA LEU A 260 -9.18 5.37 11.05
C LEU A 260 -10.36 5.61 10.11
N ASN A 261 -10.81 6.85 9.97
CA ASN A 261 -11.84 7.21 9.00
C ASN A 261 -11.42 6.88 7.57
N SER A 262 -10.15 7.16 7.21
CA SER A 262 -9.61 6.80 5.90
C SER A 262 -9.55 5.28 5.69
N ILE A 263 -9.18 4.50 6.71
CA ILE A 263 -9.18 3.02 6.63
C ILE A 263 -10.60 2.51 6.38
N LEU A 264 -11.57 2.96 7.17
CA LEU A 264 -12.97 2.52 7.04
C LEU A 264 -13.57 2.93 5.69
N THR A 265 -13.32 4.16 5.25
CA THR A 265 -13.76 4.66 3.93
C THR A 265 -13.14 3.80 2.81
N GLY A 266 -11.84 3.53 2.85
CA GLY A 266 -11.16 2.70 1.87
C GLY A 266 -11.73 1.28 1.79
N ILE A 267 -12.10 0.68 2.93
CA ILE A 267 -12.72 -0.66 2.99
C ILE A 267 -14.11 -0.66 2.32
N ILE A 268 -14.96 0.33 2.65
CA ILE A 268 -16.39 0.32 2.28
C ILE A 268 -16.65 0.91 0.90
N GLN A 269 -15.86 1.92 0.50
CA GLN A 269 -16.06 2.65 -0.76
C GLN A 269 -16.01 1.71 -1.97
N PRO A 270 -16.95 1.82 -2.94
CA PRO A 270 -16.82 1.12 -4.22
C PRO A 270 -15.50 1.46 -4.92
N LYS A 271 -14.84 0.45 -5.47
CA LYS A 271 -13.52 0.59 -6.12
C LYS A 271 -13.60 0.35 -7.63
N GLY A 272 -14.73 -0.22 -8.11
CA GLY A 272 -14.85 -0.61 -9.51
C GLY A 272 -13.83 -1.69 -9.88
N LYS A 273 -13.13 -1.52 -10.99
CA LYS A 273 -12.06 -2.44 -11.40
C LYS A 273 -10.80 -2.18 -10.56
N VAL A 274 -10.15 -3.27 -10.14
CA VAL A 274 -8.88 -3.22 -9.40
C VAL A 274 -7.90 -4.16 -10.07
N HIS A 275 -6.69 -3.66 -10.35
CA HIS A 275 -5.64 -4.45 -10.98
C HIS A 275 -4.33 -4.39 -10.18
N PHE A 276 -3.70 -5.56 -10.00
CA PHE A 276 -2.36 -5.71 -9.43
C PHE A 276 -1.38 -6.19 -10.52
N ALA A 277 -0.45 -5.35 -10.93
CA ALA A 277 0.63 -5.76 -11.82
C ALA A 277 1.89 -6.06 -11.00
N ILE A 278 2.34 -7.32 -11.03
CA ILE A 278 3.63 -7.74 -10.52
C ILE A 278 4.64 -7.43 -11.61
N CYS A 279 5.42 -6.37 -11.45
CA CYS A 279 6.35 -5.92 -12.46
C CYS A 279 7.58 -6.84 -12.55
N LYS A 280 8.36 -6.69 -13.62
CA LYS A 280 9.64 -7.41 -13.75
C LYS A 280 10.58 -7.04 -12.59
N PRO A 281 11.20 -8.01 -11.90
CA PRO A 281 12.21 -7.75 -10.89
C PRO A 281 13.34 -6.85 -11.41
N ILE A 282 13.88 -6.00 -10.56
CA ILE A 282 15.06 -5.20 -10.90
C ILE A 282 16.29 -6.10 -10.80
N CYS A 283 16.99 -6.30 -11.91
CA CYS A 283 18.17 -7.15 -11.97
C CYS A 283 19.48 -6.36 -11.85
N ILE A 284 20.55 -7.06 -11.52
CA ILE A 284 21.88 -6.47 -11.35
C ILE A 284 22.37 -5.76 -12.62
N ASP A 285 22.08 -6.28 -13.81
CA ASP A 285 22.49 -5.69 -15.08
C ASP A 285 21.88 -4.32 -15.32
N GLU A 286 20.70 -4.03 -14.77
CA GLU A 286 20.04 -2.73 -14.85
C GLU A 286 20.66 -1.72 -13.87
N LEU A 287 21.31 -2.20 -12.79
CA LEU A 287 21.98 -1.39 -11.78
C LEU A 287 23.44 -1.08 -12.12
N MET A 288 24.12 -1.99 -12.84
CA MET A 288 25.53 -1.87 -13.20
C MET A 288 25.89 -0.55 -13.91
N PRO A 289 25.07 -0.03 -14.86
CA PRO A 289 25.34 1.26 -15.50
C PRO A 289 25.43 2.45 -14.52
N PHE A 290 24.92 2.29 -13.30
CA PHE A 290 24.89 3.32 -12.26
C PHE A 290 26.02 3.13 -11.23
N SER A 291 26.86 2.12 -11.36
CA SER A 291 27.91 1.75 -10.39
C SER A 291 28.87 2.90 -10.04
N GLU A 292 29.24 3.73 -10.99
CA GLU A 292 30.17 4.83 -10.81
C GLU A 292 29.51 6.15 -10.37
N LEU A 293 28.16 6.23 -10.36
CA LEU A 293 27.47 7.46 -9.97
C LEU A 293 27.64 7.76 -8.48
N PRO A 294 27.65 9.02 -8.05
CA PRO A 294 27.54 9.39 -6.64
C PRO A 294 26.30 8.78 -5.97
N SER A 295 26.36 8.48 -4.67
CA SER A 295 25.30 7.78 -3.93
C SER A 295 23.90 8.38 -4.13
N ASN A 296 23.76 9.70 -4.12
CA ASN A 296 22.45 10.36 -4.31
C ASN A 296 21.91 10.17 -5.74
N GLU A 297 22.79 10.20 -6.74
CA GLU A 297 22.42 9.97 -8.13
C GLU A 297 22.06 8.50 -8.38
N PHE A 298 22.84 7.58 -7.80
CA PHE A 298 22.51 6.16 -7.80
C PHE A 298 21.12 5.90 -7.22
N ASN A 299 20.83 6.43 -6.01
CA ASN A 299 19.53 6.28 -5.39
C ASN A 299 18.40 6.84 -6.26
N ARG A 300 18.63 7.99 -6.92
CA ARG A 300 17.65 8.59 -7.85
C ARG A 300 17.41 7.70 -9.07
N LYS A 301 18.45 7.07 -9.62
CA LYS A 301 18.33 6.14 -10.76
C LYS A 301 17.57 4.87 -10.36
N VAL A 302 17.85 4.30 -9.20
CA VAL A 302 17.10 3.14 -8.69
C VAL A 302 15.62 3.49 -8.45
N ALA A 303 15.33 4.64 -7.83
CA ALA A 303 13.97 5.13 -7.68
C ALA A 303 13.27 5.29 -9.04
N GLY A 304 13.97 5.85 -10.03
CA GLY A 304 13.47 5.99 -11.40
C GLY A 304 13.16 4.66 -12.10
N LEU A 305 13.92 3.59 -11.85
CA LEU A 305 13.61 2.24 -12.35
C LEU A 305 12.31 1.69 -11.74
N ILE A 306 12.09 1.92 -10.43
CA ILE A 306 10.86 1.52 -9.76
C ILE A 306 9.67 2.30 -10.34
N ASP A 307 9.80 3.62 -10.47
CA ASP A 307 8.76 4.49 -11.04
C ASP A 307 8.42 4.09 -12.47
N GLN A 308 9.43 3.83 -13.29
CA GLN A 308 9.24 3.36 -14.67
C GLN A 308 8.41 2.06 -14.71
N ARG A 309 8.73 1.08 -13.86
CA ARG A 309 7.99 -0.18 -13.79
C ARG A 309 6.54 0.05 -13.38
N ILE A 310 6.34 0.78 -12.30
CA ILE A 310 5.01 1.05 -11.75
C ILE A 310 4.15 1.82 -12.75
N CYS A 311 4.65 2.93 -13.28
CA CYS A 311 3.87 3.77 -14.20
C CYS A 311 3.60 3.08 -15.53
N SER A 312 4.55 2.30 -16.07
CA SER A 312 4.34 1.57 -17.32
C SER A 312 3.31 0.44 -17.20
N GLU A 313 3.28 -0.25 -16.05
CA GLU A 313 2.35 -1.36 -15.81
C GLU A 313 1.02 -0.91 -15.17
N TYR A 314 0.90 0.37 -14.76
CA TYR A 314 -0.36 0.89 -14.23
C TYR A 314 -1.47 0.75 -15.27
N VAL A 315 -2.60 0.13 -14.89
CA VAL A 315 -3.76 -0.05 -15.77
C VAL A 315 -4.65 1.18 -15.66
N LEU A 316 -4.77 1.90 -16.78
CA LEU A 316 -5.68 3.03 -16.90
C LEU A 316 -7.12 2.55 -17.07
N THR A 317 -8.05 3.25 -16.45
CA THR A 317 -9.47 2.97 -16.46
C THR A 317 -10.24 4.12 -17.13
N PRO A 318 -11.52 3.94 -17.51
CA PRO A 318 -12.34 5.01 -18.04
C PRO A 318 -12.29 6.30 -17.24
N ASN A 319 -12.26 6.22 -15.90
CA ASN A 319 -12.22 7.39 -15.03
C ASN A 319 -10.95 8.23 -15.24
N ASN A 320 -9.81 7.60 -15.54
CA ASN A 320 -8.57 8.32 -15.85
C ASN A 320 -8.74 9.15 -17.13
N TYR A 321 -9.28 8.55 -18.18
CA TYR A 321 -9.45 9.19 -19.49
C TYR A 321 -10.52 10.30 -19.45
N ILE A 322 -11.64 10.07 -18.76
CA ILE A 322 -12.69 11.07 -18.54
C ILE A 322 -12.11 12.28 -17.81
N ALA A 323 -11.39 12.05 -16.72
CA ALA A 323 -10.78 13.12 -15.93
C ALA A 323 -9.76 13.92 -16.74
N TYR A 324 -8.95 13.24 -17.55
CA TYR A 324 -7.98 13.91 -18.42
C TYR A 324 -8.65 14.81 -19.46
N ASP A 325 -9.66 14.27 -20.18
CA ASP A 325 -10.39 15.06 -21.20
C ASP A 325 -11.11 16.24 -20.57
N MET A 326 -11.74 16.08 -19.40
CA MET A 326 -12.38 17.16 -18.66
C MET A 326 -11.38 18.20 -18.19
N LEU A 327 -10.22 17.80 -17.65
CA LEU A 327 -9.19 18.69 -17.14
C LEU A 327 -8.52 19.50 -18.27
N LYS A 328 -8.30 18.89 -19.44
CA LYS A 328 -7.69 19.54 -20.61
C LYS A 328 -8.72 20.25 -21.50
N GLY A 329 -10.02 20.09 -21.26
CA GLY A 329 -11.08 20.69 -22.07
C GLY A 329 -11.11 20.16 -23.52
N ASN A 330 -10.81 18.89 -23.70
CA ASN A 330 -10.77 18.21 -25.01
C ASN A 330 -11.51 16.87 -24.99
N GLU A 331 -11.41 16.10 -26.07
CA GLU A 331 -12.03 14.78 -26.24
C GLU A 331 -11.00 13.76 -26.78
N GLN A 332 -9.73 13.89 -26.37
CA GLN A 332 -8.62 13.09 -26.89
C GLN A 332 -8.82 11.60 -26.67
N TYR A 333 -9.43 11.22 -25.55
CA TYR A 333 -9.64 9.83 -25.15
C TYR A 333 -11.12 9.43 -25.17
N SER A 334 -11.96 10.12 -25.94
CA SER A 334 -13.42 9.85 -25.98
C SER A 334 -13.79 8.44 -26.44
N SER A 335 -12.87 7.72 -27.11
CA SER A 335 -13.04 6.29 -27.46
C SER A 335 -12.81 5.32 -26.30
N GLU A 336 -12.20 5.76 -25.19
CA GLU A 336 -11.79 4.92 -24.06
C GLU A 336 -12.86 4.86 -22.96
N TYR A 337 -13.98 5.56 -23.13
CA TYR A 337 -15.08 5.56 -22.18
C TYR A 337 -16.45 5.74 -22.86
N THR A 338 -17.49 5.28 -22.19
CA THR A 338 -18.88 5.44 -22.64
C THR A 338 -19.52 6.73 -22.08
N PRO A 339 -20.64 7.21 -22.70
CA PRO A 339 -21.42 8.31 -22.14
C PRO A 339 -21.93 8.04 -20.72
N GLU A 340 -22.27 6.79 -20.40
CA GLU A 340 -22.75 6.36 -19.09
C GLU A 340 -21.65 6.47 -18.04
N GLU A 341 -20.42 6.04 -18.35
CA GLU A 341 -19.26 6.18 -17.47
C GLU A 341 -18.92 7.66 -17.24
N LYS A 342 -18.94 8.48 -18.30
CA LYS A 342 -18.76 9.94 -18.19
C LYS A 342 -19.82 10.58 -17.29
N LEU A 343 -21.08 10.15 -17.41
CA LEU A 343 -22.17 10.63 -16.55
C LEU A 343 -21.97 10.22 -15.09
N ALA A 344 -21.55 8.97 -14.84
CA ALA A 344 -21.27 8.47 -13.50
C ALA A 344 -20.13 9.26 -12.84
N PHE A 345 -19.03 9.48 -13.56
CA PHE A 345 -17.90 10.28 -13.09
C PHE A 345 -18.30 11.74 -12.83
N SER A 346 -19.13 12.34 -13.72
CA SER A 346 -19.62 13.71 -13.56
C SER A 346 -20.51 13.85 -12.31
N ARG A 347 -21.32 12.84 -11.98
CA ARG A 347 -22.10 12.82 -10.73
C ARG A 347 -21.19 12.75 -9.50
N HIS A 348 -20.17 11.92 -9.56
CA HIS A 348 -19.17 11.83 -8.49
C HIS A 348 -18.43 13.17 -8.30
N LEU A 349 -17.99 13.79 -9.39
CA LEU A 349 -17.39 15.13 -9.37
C LEU A 349 -18.34 16.18 -8.74
N SER A 350 -19.63 16.10 -9.07
CA SER A 350 -20.64 17.01 -8.55
C SER A 350 -20.92 16.82 -7.05
N SER A 351 -20.54 15.70 -6.44
CA SER A 351 -20.67 15.49 -4.98
C SER A 351 -19.86 16.50 -4.18
N LEU A 352 -18.80 17.07 -4.76
CA LEU A 352 -17.99 18.12 -4.16
C LEU A 352 -18.77 19.42 -3.91
N ASN A 353 -19.92 19.62 -4.57
CA ASN A 353 -20.79 20.78 -4.31
C ASN A 353 -21.29 20.82 -2.85
N ALA A 354 -21.27 19.70 -2.12
CA ALA A 354 -21.59 19.65 -0.70
C ALA A 354 -20.63 20.50 0.17
N TYR A 355 -19.47 20.86 -0.34
CA TYR A 355 -18.47 21.66 0.37
C TYR A 355 -18.49 23.16 0.00
N SER A 356 -19.50 23.62 -0.76
CA SER A 356 -19.59 25.00 -1.30
C SER A 356 -19.63 26.10 -0.25
N GLU A 357 -20.03 25.79 0.99
CA GLU A 357 -20.05 26.77 2.09
C GLU A 357 -18.65 27.02 2.70
N THR A 358 -17.69 26.11 2.47
CA THR A 358 -16.39 26.10 3.18
C THR A 358 -15.19 26.10 2.27
N CYS A 359 -15.37 25.71 1.01
CA CYS A 359 -14.28 25.54 0.04
C CYS A 359 -14.66 26.11 -1.33
N ASP A 360 -13.64 26.45 -2.13
CA ASP A 360 -13.81 26.72 -3.56
C ASP A 360 -14.07 25.40 -4.29
N VAL A 361 -15.30 25.21 -4.75
CA VAL A 361 -15.74 23.96 -5.40
C VAL A 361 -15.04 23.72 -6.73
N GLU A 362 -14.72 24.76 -7.48
CA GLU A 362 -14.04 24.58 -8.76
C GLU A 362 -12.60 24.12 -8.55
N GLU A 363 -11.90 24.63 -7.54
CA GLU A 363 -10.59 24.12 -7.16
C GLU A 363 -10.65 22.68 -6.66
N LEU A 364 -11.66 22.32 -5.84
CA LEU A 364 -11.86 20.92 -5.41
C LEU A 364 -12.05 19.98 -6.60
N LYS A 365 -12.83 20.40 -7.61
CA LYS A 365 -13.04 19.63 -8.84
C LYS A 365 -11.75 19.50 -9.66
N GLU A 366 -10.97 20.55 -9.76
CA GLU A 366 -9.66 20.53 -10.45
C GLU A 366 -8.70 19.54 -9.76
N ILE A 367 -8.64 19.55 -8.43
CA ILE A 367 -7.84 18.60 -7.65
C ILE A 367 -8.31 17.16 -7.90
N LEU A 368 -9.63 16.89 -7.86
CA LEU A 368 -10.16 15.55 -8.11
C LEU A 368 -9.84 15.09 -9.53
N LEU A 369 -10.04 15.94 -10.54
CA LEU A 369 -9.66 15.63 -11.91
C LEU A 369 -8.17 15.32 -12.04
N GLY A 370 -7.31 16.07 -11.34
CA GLY A 370 -5.86 15.83 -11.30
C GLY A 370 -5.51 14.46 -10.74
N ILE A 371 -6.16 14.02 -9.65
CA ILE A 371 -5.95 12.70 -9.04
C ILE A 371 -6.11 11.57 -10.05
N TYR A 372 -7.14 11.67 -10.90
CA TYR A 372 -7.44 10.65 -11.92
C TYR A 372 -6.67 10.86 -13.23
N ALA A 373 -6.36 12.09 -13.63
CA ALA A 373 -5.66 12.39 -14.88
C ALA A 373 -4.15 12.14 -14.83
N ASN A 374 -3.49 12.42 -13.70
CA ASN A 374 -2.05 12.36 -13.55
C ASN A 374 -1.43 10.97 -13.83
N PRO A 375 -2.09 9.83 -13.59
CA PRO A 375 -1.57 8.52 -14.02
C PRO A 375 -1.35 8.40 -15.53
N ILE A 376 -2.15 9.07 -16.36
CA ILE A 376 -1.96 9.10 -17.83
C ILE A 376 -0.65 9.82 -18.17
N GLU A 377 -0.42 10.98 -17.60
CA GLU A 377 0.80 11.77 -17.86
C GLU A 377 2.04 11.01 -17.37
N SER A 378 1.96 10.39 -16.18
CA SER A 378 3.03 9.57 -15.63
C SER A 378 3.35 8.37 -16.53
N LYS A 379 2.34 7.64 -17.01
CA LYS A 379 2.52 6.51 -17.92
C LYS A 379 3.12 6.96 -19.25
N ASN A 380 2.61 8.03 -19.86
CA ASN A 380 3.11 8.56 -21.12
C ASN A 380 4.58 9.00 -21.03
N HIS A 381 4.98 9.59 -19.90
CA HIS A 381 6.38 9.98 -19.67
C HIS A 381 7.35 8.80 -19.76
N PHE A 382 6.97 7.62 -19.26
CA PHE A 382 7.83 6.44 -19.21
C PHE A 382 7.66 5.50 -20.42
N THR A 383 6.60 5.63 -21.21
CA THR A 383 6.37 4.77 -22.40
C THR A 383 6.79 5.42 -23.71
N GLN A 384 6.98 6.75 -23.74
CA GLN A 384 7.40 7.50 -24.94
C GLN A 384 8.92 7.76 -25.00
N ASN A 385 9.67 7.44 -23.93
CA ASN A 385 11.12 7.53 -23.84
C ASN A 385 11.75 6.11 -23.79
#